data_d501aec2c710ef45b04158c50ca98477
#
_entry.id   d501aec2c710ef45b04158c50ca98477
#
_cell.length_a   1.000
_cell.length_b   1.000
_cell.length_c   1.000
_cell.angle_alpha   90.00
_cell.angle_beta   90.00
_cell.angle_gamma   90.00
#
_symmetry.space_group_name_H-M   'P 1'
#
loop_
_entity.id
_entity.type
_entity.pdbx_description
1 polymer ?
#
loop_
_entity_poly.entity_id
_entity_poly.type
_entity_poly.pdbx_seq_one_letter_code
_entity_poly.pdbx_strand_id
1 'polypeptide(L)'
;MTRRHFYSLTYRQSKAIRRAFAIVLAALWLASASFADSVTLPDLRDLSLTNWNCLTQREGAPKNPAGAARNRMKNRDWIAVASSNVPAWSYSQFVDHALSLDAEINATHRSNLTAEAQARLATVETQIVSVTGWMVLTYPGPPESCNCNSAEFHDWHIELLPKPLDHAPKIGDTTAMICEVTPRTEAALYRAGIRMQKLAEFMNIGKTPQIVARPTGALPHKVRITGYLMWDDEHNLPDKDIGTKIERGGDGEYHHPWRATAWEIHPILKIEDLGTKE
;
A
#
# COMPACT_ATOMS: atom_id res chain seq x y z
N MET A 1 -68.56 23.50 -42.97
CA MET A 1 -68.52 23.34 -41.49
C MET A 1 -68.04 21.94 -41.15
N THR A 2 -67.19 21.77 -40.18
CA THR A 2 -66.60 20.51 -39.63
C THR A 2 -65.16 20.21 -40.02
N ARG A 3 -64.18 20.95 -39.41
CA ARG A 3 -62.80 20.54 -39.37
C ARG A 3 -62.02 21.02 -38.10
N ARG A 4 -62.66 21.18 -36.94
CA ARG A 4 -61.99 21.72 -35.73
C ARG A 4 -62.00 20.82 -34.50
N HIS A 5 -62.44 19.56 -34.57
CA HIS A 5 -62.56 18.73 -33.37
C HIS A 5 -61.55 17.57 -33.28
N PHE A 6 -60.76 17.34 -34.31
CA PHE A 6 -59.81 16.16 -34.27
C PHE A 6 -58.45 16.45 -33.65
N TYR A 7 -58.05 17.71 -33.46
CA TYR A 7 -56.70 18.04 -32.96
C TYR A 7 -56.56 18.16 -31.44
N SER A 8 -57.68 18.18 -30.70
CA SER A 8 -57.57 18.39 -29.24
C SER A 8 -57.43 17.11 -28.42
N LEU A 9 -57.82 15.96 -28.94
CA LEU A 9 -57.71 14.67 -28.24
C LEU A 9 -56.29 14.07 -28.29
N THR A 10 -55.57 14.26 -29.40
CA THR A 10 -54.20 13.73 -29.55
C THR A 10 -53.18 14.46 -28.68
N TYR A 11 -53.36 15.75 -28.40
CA TYR A 11 -52.42 16.53 -27.59
C TYR A 11 -52.52 16.21 -26.10
N ARG A 12 -53.71 15.87 -25.59
CA ARG A 12 -53.88 15.47 -24.18
C ARG A 12 -53.31 14.07 -23.89
N GLN A 13 -53.46 13.14 -24.81
CA GLN A 13 -52.89 11.78 -24.67
C GLN A 13 -51.36 11.80 -24.71
N SER A 14 -50.75 12.63 -25.54
CA SER A 14 -49.27 12.73 -25.60
C SER A 14 -48.65 13.29 -24.32
N LYS A 15 -49.31 14.19 -23.59
CA LYS A 15 -48.85 14.71 -22.30
C LYS A 15 -48.97 13.68 -21.18
N ALA A 16 -50.02 12.87 -21.17
CA ALA A 16 -50.19 11.80 -20.19
C ALA A 16 -49.16 10.70 -20.37
N ILE A 17 -48.86 10.30 -21.61
CA ILE A 17 -47.81 9.30 -21.91
C ILE A 17 -46.42 9.83 -21.55
N ARG A 18 -46.12 11.10 -21.83
CA ARG A 18 -44.79 11.69 -21.44
C ARG A 18 -44.63 11.81 -19.93
N ARG A 19 -45.69 12.09 -19.16
CA ARG A 19 -45.63 12.10 -17.68
C ARG A 19 -45.48 10.70 -17.10
N ALA A 20 -46.15 9.69 -17.65
CA ALA A 20 -45.99 8.31 -17.23
C ALA A 20 -44.56 7.79 -17.52
N PHE A 21 -43.98 8.11 -18.67
CA PHE A 21 -42.61 7.75 -19.01
C PHE A 21 -41.55 8.44 -18.11
N ALA A 22 -41.77 9.72 -17.76
CA ALA A 22 -40.89 10.46 -16.87
C ALA A 22 -40.91 9.90 -15.44
N ILE A 23 -42.07 9.45 -14.96
CA ILE A 23 -42.20 8.84 -13.61
C ILE A 23 -41.57 7.44 -13.59
N VAL A 24 -41.70 6.64 -14.65
CA VAL A 24 -41.07 5.32 -14.74
C VAL A 24 -39.57 5.43 -14.86
N LEU A 25 -39.04 6.39 -15.61
CA LEU A 25 -37.58 6.66 -15.67
C LEU A 25 -37.02 7.17 -14.33
N ALA A 26 -37.74 8.03 -13.62
CA ALA A 26 -37.34 8.49 -12.29
C ALA A 26 -37.37 7.35 -11.25
N ALA A 27 -38.36 6.45 -11.32
CA ALA A 27 -38.45 5.28 -10.44
C ALA A 27 -37.35 4.25 -10.75
N LEU A 28 -36.95 4.08 -12.01
CA LEU A 28 -35.81 3.24 -12.41
C LEU A 28 -34.47 3.85 -11.99
N TRP A 29 -34.34 5.17 -11.93
CA TRP A 29 -33.15 5.85 -11.40
C TRP A 29 -33.05 5.74 -9.88
N LEU A 30 -34.17 5.72 -9.16
CA LEU A 30 -34.18 5.51 -7.70
C LEU A 30 -34.00 4.04 -7.28
N ALA A 31 -34.32 3.10 -8.18
CA ALA A 31 -34.09 1.66 -7.91
C ALA A 31 -32.66 1.18 -8.20
N SER A 32 -31.87 1.99 -8.86
CA SER A 32 -30.42 1.74 -9.03
C SER A 32 -29.56 2.41 -7.94
N ALA A 33 -30.12 2.72 -6.76
CA ALA A 33 -29.33 2.76 -5.55
C ALA A 33 -28.79 1.32 -5.34
N SER A 34 -27.72 1.00 -6.07
CA SER A 34 -26.96 -0.22 -5.82
C SER A 34 -26.71 -0.27 -4.32
N PHE A 35 -27.21 -1.31 -3.68
CA PHE A 35 -26.63 -1.78 -2.44
C PHE A 35 -25.16 -2.04 -2.78
N ALA A 36 -24.31 -1.04 -2.61
CA ALA A 36 -22.90 -1.28 -2.49
C ALA A 36 -22.82 -2.20 -1.28
N ASP A 37 -22.60 -3.49 -1.52
CA ASP A 37 -22.24 -4.40 -0.46
C ASP A 37 -21.18 -3.67 0.35
N SER A 38 -21.44 -3.45 1.63
CA SER A 38 -20.51 -2.80 2.53
C SER A 38 -19.32 -3.74 2.66
N VAL A 39 -18.33 -3.51 1.80
CA VAL A 39 -17.09 -4.29 1.85
C VAL A 39 -16.44 -3.96 3.17
N THR A 40 -16.40 -4.93 4.07
CA THR A 40 -15.63 -4.80 5.31
C THR A 40 -14.16 -4.72 4.91
N LEU A 41 -13.55 -3.56 5.13
CA LEU A 41 -12.14 -3.37 4.88
C LEU A 41 -11.33 -4.15 5.92
N PRO A 42 -10.29 -4.87 5.52
CA PRO A 42 -9.40 -5.54 6.47
C PRO A 42 -8.66 -4.53 7.33
N ASP A 43 -8.20 -4.95 8.50
CA ASP A 43 -7.38 -4.15 9.42
C ASP A 43 -6.41 -5.07 10.16
N LEU A 44 -5.45 -4.48 10.86
CA LEU A 44 -4.53 -5.22 11.73
C LEU A 44 -5.29 -6.05 12.76
N ARG A 45 -4.75 -7.19 13.12
CA ARG A 45 -5.34 -8.16 14.04
C ARG A 45 -4.50 -8.32 15.30
N ASP A 46 -5.13 -8.71 16.40
CA ASP A 46 -4.41 -9.27 17.56
C ASP A 46 -4.01 -10.71 17.23
N LEU A 47 -2.95 -10.84 16.44
CA LEU A 47 -2.56 -12.07 15.79
C LEU A 47 -1.84 -13.00 16.77
N SER A 48 -2.38 -14.23 16.93
CA SER A 48 -1.63 -15.30 17.59
C SER A 48 -0.74 -16.02 16.60
N LEU A 49 0.56 -16.05 16.87
CA LEU A 49 1.55 -16.74 16.02
C LEU A 49 1.76 -18.21 16.41
N THR A 50 1.08 -18.72 17.44
CA THR A 50 1.33 -20.05 18.03
C THR A 50 1.25 -21.18 16.99
N ASN A 51 0.33 -21.08 16.06
CA ASN A 51 0.12 -22.09 15.01
C ASN A 51 0.74 -21.74 13.66
N TRP A 52 1.55 -20.68 13.62
CA TRP A 52 2.20 -20.29 12.39
C TRP A 52 3.46 -21.13 12.16
N ASN A 53 3.45 -21.95 11.13
CA ASN A 53 4.54 -22.87 10.80
C ASN A 53 5.87 -22.17 10.44
N CYS A 54 5.83 -20.86 10.14
CA CYS A 54 6.99 -20.05 9.79
C CYS A 54 7.61 -19.31 10.99
N LEU A 55 7.04 -19.43 12.18
CA LEU A 55 7.43 -18.65 13.37
C LEU A 55 8.93 -18.77 13.69
N THR A 56 9.50 -19.97 13.65
CA THR A 56 10.90 -20.25 13.97
C THR A 56 11.85 -20.14 12.77
N GLN A 57 11.28 -20.07 11.57
CA GLN A 57 12.05 -20.05 10.31
C GLN A 57 12.30 -18.60 9.90
N ARG A 58 13.36 -17.99 10.42
CA ARG A 58 13.72 -16.60 10.11
C ARG A 58 13.97 -16.36 8.63
N GLU A 59 14.36 -17.36 7.90
CA GLU A 59 14.60 -17.30 6.45
C GLU A 59 13.31 -17.56 5.64
N GLY A 60 12.25 -18.03 6.28
CA GLY A 60 11.02 -18.41 5.59
C GLY A 60 11.26 -19.57 4.60
N ALA A 61 10.74 -19.43 3.39
CA ALA A 61 10.87 -20.40 2.30
C ALA A 61 11.63 -19.79 1.09
N PRO A 62 12.90 -19.40 1.23
CA PRO A 62 13.63 -18.70 0.20
C PRO A 62 14.02 -19.62 -0.96
N LYS A 63 14.13 -19.08 -2.17
CA LYS A 63 14.58 -19.80 -3.35
C LYS A 63 16.11 -19.90 -3.46
N ASN A 64 16.83 -19.01 -2.79
CA ASN A 64 18.29 -18.91 -2.86
C ASN A 64 18.86 -18.19 -1.62
N PRO A 65 20.20 -18.19 -1.41
CA PRO A 65 20.84 -17.55 -0.26
C PRO A 65 20.58 -16.03 -0.14
N ALA A 66 20.47 -15.31 -1.24
CA ALA A 66 20.16 -13.87 -1.24
C ALA A 66 18.73 -13.62 -0.71
N GLY A 67 17.75 -14.43 -1.16
CA GLY A 67 16.40 -14.42 -0.61
C GLY A 67 16.36 -14.79 0.87
N ALA A 68 17.17 -15.77 1.31
CA ALA A 68 17.29 -16.10 2.73
C ALA A 68 17.81 -14.92 3.55
N ALA A 69 18.82 -14.20 3.06
CA ALA A 69 19.35 -13.01 3.70
C ALA A 69 18.29 -11.90 3.81
N ARG A 70 17.58 -11.62 2.74
CA ARG A 70 16.48 -10.63 2.75
C ARG A 70 15.38 -11.04 3.72
N ASN A 71 14.93 -12.29 3.66
CA ASN A 71 13.86 -12.79 4.55
C ASN A 71 14.23 -12.67 6.03
N ARG A 72 15.51 -12.86 6.40
CA ARG A 72 15.97 -12.61 7.77
C ARG A 72 15.75 -11.14 8.19
N MET A 73 15.94 -10.20 7.26
CA MET A 73 15.69 -8.77 7.55
C MET A 73 14.19 -8.49 7.71
N LYS A 74 13.37 -9.05 6.83
CA LYS A 74 11.90 -8.97 6.92
C LYS A 74 11.37 -9.60 8.23
N ASN A 75 11.95 -10.69 8.67
CA ASN A 75 11.48 -11.50 9.80
C ASN A 75 12.07 -11.09 11.17
N ARG A 76 12.49 -9.85 11.34
CA ARG A 76 12.92 -9.35 12.65
C ARG A 76 11.74 -9.23 13.62
N ASP A 77 12.00 -9.51 14.90
CA ASP A 77 10.95 -9.38 15.92
C ASP A 77 10.64 -7.92 16.22
N TRP A 78 9.44 -7.72 16.71
CA TRP A 78 9.06 -6.44 17.31
C TRP A 78 9.87 -6.19 18.58
N ILE A 79 10.36 -4.96 18.71
CA ILE A 79 10.98 -4.44 19.94
C ILE A 79 10.39 -3.09 20.30
N ALA A 80 10.37 -2.79 21.59
CA ALA A 80 9.97 -1.45 22.04
C ALA A 80 11.06 -0.43 21.70
N VAL A 81 10.67 0.68 21.06
CA VAL A 81 11.58 1.74 20.63
C VAL A 81 11.18 3.06 21.23
N ALA A 82 12.13 3.72 21.93
CA ALA A 82 11.97 5.09 22.39
C ALA A 82 12.26 6.05 21.23
N SER A 83 11.27 6.82 20.81
CA SER A 83 11.40 7.73 19.64
C SER A 83 12.51 8.78 19.78
N SER A 84 12.88 9.15 21.03
CA SER A 84 13.97 10.12 21.31
C SER A 84 15.36 9.64 20.90
N ASN A 85 15.56 8.33 20.71
CA ASN A 85 16.85 7.71 20.43
C ASN A 85 17.00 7.27 18.97
N VAL A 86 16.08 7.66 18.12
CA VAL A 86 16.03 7.20 16.73
C VAL A 86 16.22 8.40 15.81
N PRO A 87 17.10 8.30 14.79
CA PRO A 87 17.17 9.32 13.74
C PRO A 87 15.79 9.55 13.13
N ALA A 88 15.36 10.82 13.09
CA ALA A 88 14.05 11.19 12.55
C ALA A 88 14.25 11.98 11.26
N TRP A 89 13.70 11.47 10.18
CA TRP A 89 13.78 12.05 8.84
C TRP A 89 12.41 12.53 8.35
N SER A 90 12.43 13.58 7.56
CA SER A 90 11.30 13.85 6.66
C SER A 90 11.29 12.84 5.53
N TYR A 91 10.18 12.76 4.80
CA TYR A 91 10.09 11.93 3.58
C TYR A 91 11.24 12.22 2.61
N SER A 92 11.52 13.51 2.30
CA SER A 92 12.59 13.87 1.37
C SER A 92 13.98 13.47 1.86
N GLN A 93 14.26 13.67 3.15
CA GLN A 93 15.54 13.23 3.73
C GLN A 93 15.73 11.71 3.65
N PHE A 94 14.66 10.94 3.80
CA PHE A 94 14.74 9.49 3.61
C PHE A 94 15.09 9.14 2.16
N VAL A 95 14.39 9.73 1.18
CA VAL A 95 14.65 9.46 -0.25
C VAL A 95 16.07 9.88 -0.64
N ASP A 96 16.54 11.05 -0.21
CA ASP A 96 17.90 11.52 -0.46
C ASP A 96 18.94 10.57 0.13
N HIS A 97 18.69 10.07 1.34
CA HIS A 97 19.58 9.10 1.98
C HIS A 97 19.57 7.74 1.25
N ALA A 98 18.40 7.27 0.83
CA ALA A 98 18.24 6.06 0.05
C ALA A 98 19.04 6.12 -1.27
N LEU A 99 18.96 7.22 -2.00
CA LEU A 99 19.74 7.44 -3.24
C LEU A 99 21.25 7.45 -2.97
N SER A 100 21.69 8.01 -1.85
CA SER A 100 23.09 7.94 -1.44
C SER A 100 23.55 6.51 -1.17
N LEU A 101 22.71 5.71 -0.51
CA LEU A 101 23.00 4.30 -0.23
C LEU A 101 23.02 3.46 -1.50
N ASP A 102 22.12 3.71 -2.45
CA ASP A 102 22.12 3.04 -3.76
C ASP A 102 23.44 3.29 -4.52
N ALA A 103 23.97 4.51 -4.46
CA ALA A 103 25.26 4.85 -5.07
C ALA A 103 26.43 4.16 -4.37
N GLU A 104 26.37 3.99 -3.05
CA GLU A 104 27.40 3.28 -2.28
C GLU A 104 27.38 1.76 -2.54
N ILE A 105 26.18 1.17 -2.61
CA ILE A 105 25.99 -0.28 -2.81
C ILE A 105 26.28 -0.66 -4.26
N ASN A 106 25.87 0.17 -5.20
CA ASN A 106 26.10 0.04 -6.65
C ASN A 106 25.79 -1.37 -7.19
N ALA A 107 24.63 -1.92 -6.79
CA ALA A 107 24.14 -3.23 -7.23
C ALA A 107 22.64 -3.22 -7.39
N THR A 108 22.12 -4.06 -8.29
CA THR A 108 20.67 -4.22 -8.49
C THR A 108 20.07 -5.31 -7.61
N HIS A 109 20.86 -6.28 -7.19
CA HIS A 109 20.42 -7.41 -6.35
C HIS A 109 21.48 -7.81 -5.34
N ARG A 110 21.05 -8.38 -4.20
CA ARG A 110 21.93 -8.91 -3.16
C ARG A 110 22.91 -9.97 -3.68
N SER A 111 22.51 -10.74 -4.69
CA SER A 111 23.37 -11.75 -5.32
C SER A 111 24.57 -11.15 -6.08
N ASN A 112 24.52 -9.85 -6.41
CA ASN A 112 25.53 -9.16 -7.19
C ASN A 112 26.44 -8.25 -6.34
N LEU A 113 26.28 -8.31 -5.00
CA LEU A 113 27.07 -7.49 -4.07
C LEU A 113 28.52 -7.94 -4.02
N THR A 114 29.46 -6.97 -4.02
CA THR A 114 30.83 -7.23 -3.58
C THR A 114 30.87 -7.51 -2.07
N ALA A 115 31.95 -8.07 -1.56
CA ALA A 115 32.11 -8.33 -0.13
C ALA A 115 32.01 -7.03 0.70
N GLU A 116 32.57 -5.94 0.20
CA GLU A 116 32.53 -4.61 0.83
C GLU A 116 31.09 -4.07 0.86
N ALA A 117 30.37 -4.14 -0.27
CA ALA A 117 28.97 -3.71 -0.35
C ALA A 117 28.08 -4.56 0.54
N GLN A 118 28.31 -5.86 0.63
CA GLN A 118 27.60 -6.75 1.55
C GLN A 118 27.83 -6.39 3.01
N ALA A 119 29.07 -6.12 3.42
CA ALA A 119 29.40 -5.68 4.77
C ALA A 119 28.77 -4.32 5.08
N ARG A 120 28.81 -3.38 4.12
CA ARG A 120 28.17 -2.08 4.25
C ARG A 120 26.66 -2.23 4.42
N LEU A 121 26.00 -2.98 3.56
CA LEU A 121 24.56 -3.24 3.62
C LEU A 121 24.16 -3.86 4.97
N ALA A 122 24.89 -4.87 5.43
CA ALA A 122 24.64 -5.50 6.72
C ALA A 122 24.70 -4.50 7.88
N THR A 123 25.59 -3.51 7.82
CA THR A 123 25.68 -2.43 8.82
C THR A 123 24.49 -1.48 8.72
N VAL A 124 24.12 -1.05 7.52
CA VAL A 124 23.02 -0.12 7.27
C VAL A 124 21.69 -0.73 7.73
N GLU A 125 21.46 -1.97 7.42
CA GLU A 125 20.22 -2.68 7.78
C GLU A 125 20.06 -2.98 9.28
N THR A 126 21.07 -2.72 10.11
CA THR A 126 20.88 -2.73 11.58
C THR A 126 20.22 -1.47 12.11
N GLN A 127 20.15 -0.42 11.31
CA GLN A 127 19.64 0.87 11.75
C GLN A 127 18.13 0.85 11.92
N ILE A 128 17.68 1.46 13.01
CA ILE A 128 16.28 1.83 13.22
C ILE A 128 16.17 3.32 12.95
N VAL A 129 15.22 3.68 12.11
CA VAL A 129 14.98 5.07 11.71
C VAL A 129 13.50 5.42 11.84
N SER A 130 13.20 6.69 11.93
CA SER A 130 11.84 7.23 11.89
C SER A 130 11.66 8.09 10.65
N VAL A 131 10.56 7.90 9.93
CA VAL A 131 10.22 8.73 8.77
C VAL A 131 8.84 9.34 8.96
N THR A 132 8.72 10.63 8.65
CA THR A 132 7.44 11.35 8.68
C THR A 132 6.94 11.59 7.26
N GLY A 133 5.71 11.18 7.01
CA GLY A 133 5.02 11.34 5.72
C GLY A 133 3.52 11.15 5.88
N TRP A 134 2.81 11.05 4.76
CA TRP A 134 1.37 10.89 4.73
C TRP A 134 1.02 9.44 4.40
N MET A 135 0.27 8.78 5.28
CA MET A 135 -0.28 7.45 5.02
C MET A 135 -1.52 7.62 4.15
N VAL A 136 -1.40 7.24 2.89
CA VAL A 136 -2.45 7.42 1.89
C VAL A 136 -3.07 6.10 1.48
N LEU A 137 -2.27 5.06 1.32
CA LEU A 137 -2.73 3.75 0.89
C LEU A 137 -2.15 2.65 1.78
N THR A 138 -2.97 1.64 2.07
CA THR A 138 -2.51 0.41 2.72
C THR A 138 -3.21 -0.81 2.13
N TYR A 139 -2.56 -1.96 2.20
CA TYR A 139 -3.12 -3.22 1.71
C TYR A 139 -2.37 -4.43 2.28
N PRO A 140 -3.06 -5.58 2.42
CA PRO A 140 -2.38 -6.83 2.69
C PRO A 140 -1.58 -7.28 1.47
N GLY A 141 -0.32 -7.64 1.68
CA GLY A 141 0.54 -8.20 0.65
C GLY A 141 0.09 -9.59 0.17
N PRO A 142 0.64 -10.09 -0.93
CA PRO A 142 0.44 -11.46 -1.35
C PRO A 142 1.16 -12.45 -0.43
N PRO A 143 0.93 -13.76 -0.56
CA PRO A 143 1.78 -14.75 0.08
C PRO A 143 3.24 -14.61 -0.37
N GLU A 144 4.15 -14.39 0.59
CA GLU A 144 5.57 -14.17 0.36
C GLU A 144 6.45 -15.26 0.97
N SER A 145 7.64 -15.41 0.41
CA SER A 145 8.61 -16.41 0.90
C SER A 145 9.09 -16.13 2.34
N CYS A 146 9.15 -14.89 2.77
CA CYS A 146 9.47 -14.51 4.16
C CYS A 146 8.44 -15.06 5.14
N ASN A 147 7.18 -15.17 4.73
CA ASN A 147 6.08 -15.71 5.50
C ASN A 147 5.74 -17.16 5.14
N CYS A 148 6.71 -17.91 4.58
CA CYS A 148 6.55 -19.30 4.13
C CYS A 148 5.40 -19.49 3.14
N ASN A 149 5.12 -18.49 2.29
CA ASN A 149 4.01 -18.45 1.34
C ASN A 149 2.63 -18.67 1.99
N SER A 150 2.46 -18.24 3.23
CA SER A 150 1.19 -18.35 3.93
C SER A 150 0.12 -17.49 3.27
N ALA A 151 -1.09 -18.02 3.15
CA ALA A 151 -2.25 -17.25 2.70
C ALA A 151 -2.91 -16.45 3.85
N GLU A 152 -2.58 -16.77 5.10
CA GLU A 152 -3.14 -16.13 6.30
C GLU A 152 -2.19 -15.12 6.93
N PHE A 153 -0.90 -15.46 6.99
CA PHE A 153 0.16 -14.63 7.59
C PHE A 153 0.92 -13.94 6.47
N HIS A 154 0.60 -12.68 6.22
CA HIS A 154 1.21 -11.85 5.16
C HIS A 154 1.61 -10.49 5.71
N ASP A 155 2.47 -9.81 5.01
CA ASP A 155 2.86 -8.46 5.35
C ASP A 155 1.77 -7.46 4.94
N TRP A 156 1.69 -6.35 5.67
CA TRP A 156 0.86 -5.21 5.33
C TRP A 156 1.75 -4.13 4.73
N HIS A 157 1.42 -3.71 3.53
CA HIS A 157 2.09 -2.61 2.85
C HIS A 157 1.42 -1.29 3.21
N ILE A 158 2.22 -0.28 3.47
CA ILE A 158 1.82 1.10 3.68
C ILE A 158 2.56 1.94 2.64
N GLU A 159 1.81 2.70 1.84
CA GLU A 159 2.39 3.71 0.97
C GLU A 159 2.42 5.05 1.69
N LEU A 160 3.63 5.49 2.01
CA LEU A 160 3.88 6.79 2.64
C LEU A 160 4.26 7.79 1.56
N LEU A 161 3.54 8.91 1.50
CA LEU A 161 3.73 9.95 0.49
C LEU A 161 4.25 11.26 1.10
N PRO A 162 4.89 12.13 0.29
CA PRO A 162 5.33 13.44 0.75
C PRO A 162 4.18 14.39 1.04
N LYS A 163 3.01 14.17 0.43
CA LYS A 163 1.80 14.99 0.54
C LYS A 163 0.56 14.10 0.56
N PRO A 164 -0.54 14.56 1.17
CA PRO A 164 -1.82 13.86 1.04
C PRO A 164 -2.29 13.92 -0.42
N LEU A 165 -2.97 12.86 -0.86
CA LEU A 165 -3.66 12.81 -2.14
C LEU A 165 -5.16 12.99 -1.94
N ASP A 166 -5.82 13.60 -2.90
CA ASP A 166 -7.28 13.71 -3.00
C ASP A 166 -7.92 12.60 -3.86
N HIS A 167 -7.08 11.68 -4.34
CA HIS A 167 -7.48 10.51 -5.14
C HIS A 167 -6.58 9.32 -4.79
N ALA A 168 -7.03 8.12 -5.12
CA ALA A 168 -6.23 6.91 -4.95
C ALA A 168 -4.95 6.97 -5.78
N PRO A 169 -3.80 6.50 -5.26
CA PRO A 169 -2.56 6.36 -6.02
C PRO A 169 -2.80 5.62 -7.34
N LYS A 170 -2.19 6.11 -8.40
CA LYS A 170 -2.34 5.59 -9.76
C LYS A 170 -1.02 5.04 -10.27
N ILE A 171 -1.10 4.27 -11.35
CA ILE A 171 0.06 3.90 -12.16
C ILE A 171 0.86 5.15 -12.52
N GLY A 172 2.15 5.14 -12.28
CA GLY A 172 3.03 6.29 -12.49
C GLY A 172 3.08 7.28 -11.32
N ASP A 173 2.36 7.04 -10.24
CA ASP A 173 2.50 7.77 -8.98
C ASP A 173 3.70 7.19 -8.21
N THR A 174 4.88 7.65 -8.59
CA THR A 174 6.17 7.05 -8.21
C THR A 174 6.77 7.66 -6.96
N THR A 175 5.98 8.40 -6.20
CA THR A 175 6.46 9.04 -4.96
C THR A 175 6.18 8.19 -3.72
N ALA A 176 5.69 6.96 -3.85
CA ALA A 176 5.44 6.11 -2.70
C ALA A 176 6.74 5.59 -2.08
N MET A 177 6.89 5.75 -0.79
CA MET A 177 7.85 5.03 0.03
C MET A 177 7.11 3.89 0.72
N ILE A 178 7.63 2.68 0.60
CA ILE A 178 7.00 1.50 1.17
C ILE A 178 7.45 1.29 2.62
N CYS A 179 6.47 1.01 3.47
CA CYS A 179 6.70 0.58 4.85
C CYS A 179 5.85 -0.67 5.11
N GLU A 180 6.39 -1.64 5.86
CA GLU A 180 5.70 -2.90 6.02
C GLU A 180 5.54 -3.35 7.48
N VAL A 181 4.31 -3.78 7.80
CA VAL A 181 3.97 -4.46 9.05
C VAL A 181 3.98 -5.96 8.77
N THR A 182 4.80 -6.69 9.49
CA THR A 182 4.88 -8.15 9.36
C THR A 182 3.96 -8.86 10.34
N PRO A 183 3.65 -10.14 10.16
CA PRO A 183 2.92 -10.91 11.17
C PRO A 183 3.53 -10.83 12.58
N ARG A 184 4.87 -10.69 12.66
CA ARG A 184 5.60 -10.56 13.93
C ARG A 184 5.39 -9.23 14.65
N THR A 185 5.04 -8.19 13.92
CA THR A 185 4.82 -6.83 14.46
C THR A 185 3.34 -6.45 14.50
N GLU A 186 2.48 -7.11 13.74
CA GLU A 186 1.05 -6.84 13.61
C GLU A 186 0.34 -6.80 14.97
N ALA A 187 0.46 -7.85 15.75
CA ALA A 187 -0.22 -7.94 17.04
C ALA A 187 0.23 -6.86 18.04
N ALA A 188 1.52 -6.47 17.99
CA ALA A 188 2.03 -5.40 18.85
C ALA A 188 1.46 -4.04 18.46
N LEU A 189 1.39 -3.74 17.17
CA LEU A 189 0.78 -2.51 16.65
C LEU A 189 -0.73 -2.47 16.90
N TYR A 190 -1.41 -3.60 16.72
CA TYR A 190 -2.83 -3.72 17.05
C TYR A 190 -3.10 -3.37 18.53
N ARG A 191 -2.33 -3.96 19.46
CA ARG A 191 -2.44 -3.68 20.90
C ARG A 191 -2.08 -2.24 21.27
N ALA A 192 -1.18 -1.60 20.50
CA ALA A 192 -0.89 -0.18 20.61
C ALA A 192 -2.03 0.73 20.10
N GLY A 193 -3.11 0.15 19.59
CA GLY A 193 -4.28 0.90 19.12
C GLY A 193 -4.22 1.35 17.67
N ILE A 194 -3.22 0.92 16.91
CA ILE A 194 -3.10 1.26 15.49
C ILE A 194 -4.21 0.57 14.69
N ARG A 195 -4.88 1.35 13.86
CA ARG A 195 -5.91 0.90 12.92
C ARG A 195 -5.65 1.51 11.57
N MET A 196 -5.21 0.70 10.61
CA MET A 196 -4.80 1.16 9.28
C MET A 196 -5.92 1.89 8.55
N GLN A 197 -7.15 1.40 8.67
CA GLN A 197 -8.33 2.01 8.05
C GLN A 197 -8.61 3.43 8.53
N LYS A 198 -8.14 3.81 9.72
CA LYS A 198 -8.35 5.14 10.28
C LYS A 198 -7.27 6.13 9.89
N LEU A 199 -6.12 5.65 9.47
CA LEU A 199 -4.95 6.45 9.15
C LEU A 199 -4.73 6.61 7.64
N ALA A 200 -5.26 5.66 6.84
CA ALA A 200 -5.14 5.65 5.39
C ALA A 200 -6.44 6.11 4.72
N GLU A 201 -6.34 6.96 3.72
CA GLU A 201 -7.46 7.40 2.88
C GLU A 201 -8.03 6.26 2.04
N PHE A 202 -7.14 5.39 1.53
CA PHE A 202 -7.48 4.29 0.64
C PHE A 202 -6.96 2.96 1.16
N MET A 203 -7.69 1.91 0.81
CA MET A 203 -7.30 0.52 1.02
C MET A 203 -7.34 -0.22 -0.31
N ASN A 204 -6.27 -0.88 -0.70
CA ASN A 204 -6.32 -1.83 -1.80
C ASN A 204 -6.91 -3.15 -1.33
N ILE A 205 -7.96 -3.58 -1.99
CA ILE A 205 -8.63 -4.85 -1.74
C ILE A 205 -8.77 -5.62 -3.05
N GLY A 206 -8.65 -6.94 -2.95
CA GLY A 206 -8.76 -7.83 -4.10
C GLY A 206 -7.46 -8.60 -4.36
N LYS A 207 -7.46 -9.39 -5.44
CA LYS A 207 -6.31 -10.17 -5.89
C LYS A 207 -5.80 -9.61 -7.22
N THR A 208 -4.48 -9.64 -7.42
CA THR A 208 -3.89 -9.31 -8.74
C THR A 208 -4.56 -10.13 -9.84
N PRO A 209 -4.94 -9.54 -11.00
CA PRO A 209 -4.71 -8.16 -11.45
C PRO A 209 -5.80 -7.15 -11.03
N GLN A 210 -6.73 -7.52 -10.16
CA GLN A 210 -7.92 -6.74 -9.81
C GLN A 210 -7.78 -6.02 -8.47
N ILE A 211 -6.58 -5.58 -8.12
CA ILE A 211 -6.38 -4.73 -6.95
C ILE A 211 -7.05 -3.38 -7.23
N VAL A 212 -8.03 -3.04 -6.41
CA VAL A 212 -8.78 -1.79 -6.54
C VAL A 212 -8.66 -1.02 -5.24
N ALA A 213 -8.17 0.22 -5.32
CA ALA A 213 -8.17 1.12 -4.20
C ALA A 213 -9.61 1.57 -3.89
N ARG A 214 -10.02 1.46 -2.63
CA ARG A 214 -11.31 1.92 -2.14
C ARG A 214 -11.11 2.91 -1.00
N PRO A 215 -11.93 3.97 -0.93
CA PRO A 215 -11.88 4.91 0.18
C PRO A 215 -12.17 4.19 1.50
N THR A 216 -11.43 4.52 2.55
CA THR A 216 -11.68 4.05 3.91
C THR A 216 -12.75 4.87 4.61
N GLY A 217 -13.02 6.08 4.10
CA GLY A 217 -13.86 7.09 4.75
C GLY A 217 -13.11 7.94 5.79
N ALA A 218 -11.81 7.71 5.96
CA ALA A 218 -10.94 8.58 6.74
C ALA A 218 -10.25 9.62 5.85
N LEU A 219 -9.74 10.69 6.44
CA LEU A 219 -8.78 11.56 5.77
C LEU A 219 -7.38 10.93 5.86
N PRO A 220 -6.46 11.25 4.93
CA PRO A 220 -5.09 10.80 5.08
C PRO A 220 -4.46 11.42 6.32
N HIS A 221 -3.75 10.61 7.10
CA HIS A 221 -3.05 11.09 8.28
C HIS A 221 -1.56 11.26 8.00
N LYS A 222 -1.02 12.35 8.49
CA LYS A 222 0.43 12.51 8.65
C LYS A 222 0.86 11.56 9.77
N VAL A 223 1.81 10.71 9.51
CA VAL A 223 2.29 9.73 10.49
C VAL A 223 3.80 9.78 10.61
N ARG A 224 4.30 9.35 11.77
CA ARG A 224 5.71 9.00 11.93
C ARG A 224 5.80 7.49 12.06
N ILE A 225 6.48 6.86 11.11
CA ILE A 225 6.74 5.43 11.09
C ILE A 225 8.17 5.19 11.55
N THR A 226 8.35 4.32 12.54
CA THR A 226 9.66 3.90 13.06
C THR A 226 9.83 2.42 12.83
N GLY A 227 10.98 2.02 12.30
CA GLY A 227 11.30 0.62 12.06
C GLY A 227 12.71 0.46 11.53
N TYR A 228 13.04 -0.75 11.10
CA TYR A 228 14.35 -1.03 10.53
C TYR A 228 14.44 -0.54 9.08
N LEU A 229 15.57 0.06 8.75
CA LEU A 229 15.90 0.36 7.36
C LEU A 229 16.25 -0.94 6.66
N MET A 230 15.67 -1.19 5.51
CA MET A 230 15.88 -2.42 4.73
C MET A 230 15.96 -2.10 3.24
N TRP A 231 16.84 -2.80 2.54
CA TRP A 231 16.91 -2.76 1.09
C TRP A 231 16.16 -3.96 0.49
N ASP A 232 15.03 -3.69 -0.15
CA ASP A 232 14.28 -4.72 -0.88
C ASP A 232 14.75 -4.80 -2.32
N ASP A 233 15.80 -5.61 -2.53
CA ASP A 233 16.45 -5.78 -3.82
C ASP A 233 15.60 -6.47 -4.89
N GLU A 234 14.47 -7.08 -4.53
CA GLU A 234 13.51 -7.61 -5.52
C GLU A 234 12.73 -6.50 -6.22
N HIS A 235 12.61 -5.34 -5.58
CA HIS A 235 11.93 -4.16 -6.08
C HIS A 235 12.91 -3.01 -6.43
N ASN A 236 14.10 -3.36 -6.90
CA ASN A 236 15.15 -2.40 -7.27
C ASN A 236 15.41 -2.33 -8.79
N LEU A 237 14.40 -2.62 -9.58
CA LEU A 237 14.55 -2.56 -11.05
C LEU A 237 14.12 -1.18 -11.56
N PRO A 238 15.05 -0.43 -12.20
CA PRO A 238 14.70 0.81 -12.87
C PRO A 238 13.58 0.60 -13.89
N ASP A 239 12.70 1.59 -14.00
CA ASP A 239 11.55 1.64 -14.92
C ASP A 239 10.51 0.53 -14.77
N LYS A 240 10.76 -0.45 -13.89
CA LYS A 240 9.80 -1.47 -13.49
C LYS A 240 9.19 -1.19 -12.12
N ASP A 241 10.04 -0.98 -11.13
CA ASP A 241 9.61 -0.74 -9.74
C ASP A 241 9.87 0.71 -9.33
N ILE A 242 11.02 1.26 -9.78
CA ILE A 242 11.52 2.59 -9.44
C ILE A 242 11.66 3.42 -10.71
N GLY A 243 11.33 4.70 -10.61
CA GLY A 243 11.47 5.63 -11.74
C GLY A 243 10.17 6.34 -12.07
N THR A 244 10.15 7.03 -13.21
CA THR A 244 9.00 7.87 -13.60
C THR A 244 8.40 7.48 -14.95
N LYS A 245 8.99 6.51 -15.64
CA LYS A 245 8.54 6.14 -16.99
C LYS A 245 7.63 4.91 -16.93
N ILE A 246 6.51 5.01 -17.63
CA ILE A 246 5.68 3.88 -17.95
C ILE A 246 6.11 3.38 -19.32
N GLU A 247 6.76 2.23 -19.37
CA GLU A 247 7.28 1.66 -20.62
C GLU A 247 6.65 0.31 -20.91
N ARG A 248 6.51 -0.01 -22.20
CA ARG A 248 6.11 -1.34 -22.62
C ARG A 248 7.35 -2.23 -22.63
N GLY A 249 7.38 -3.23 -21.76
CA GLY A 249 8.48 -4.17 -21.68
C GLY A 249 8.60 -5.08 -22.89
N GLY A 250 9.74 -5.77 -23.01
CA GLY A 250 9.98 -6.76 -24.05
C GLY A 250 9.06 -7.98 -23.97
N ASP A 251 8.42 -8.21 -22.82
CA ASP A 251 7.37 -9.19 -22.57
C ASP A 251 5.98 -8.76 -23.08
N GLY A 252 5.86 -7.52 -23.55
CA GLY A 252 4.60 -6.94 -24.01
C GLY A 252 3.75 -6.31 -22.90
N GLU A 253 4.13 -6.46 -21.64
CA GLU A 253 3.48 -5.85 -20.50
C GLU A 253 3.93 -4.40 -20.32
N TYR A 254 3.07 -3.59 -19.69
CA TYR A 254 3.46 -2.24 -19.27
C TYR A 254 4.10 -2.31 -17.89
N HIS A 255 5.33 -1.82 -17.79
CA HIS A 255 6.00 -1.63 -16.52
C HIS A 255 5.61 -0.28 -15.93
N HIS A 256 5.22 -0.29 -14.66
CA HIS A 256 4.73 0.88 -13.95
C HIS A 256 5.56 1.03 -12.67
N PRO A 257 6.54 1.92 -12.67
CA PRO A 257 7.16 2.30 -11.40
C PRO A 257 6.09 2.71 -10.38
N TRP A 258 6.22 2.21 -9.17
CA TRP A 258 5.20 2.36 -8.15
C TRP A 258 5.75 2.76 -6.78
N ARG A 259 7.07 2.94 -6.71
CA ARG A 259 7.78 3.33 -5.50
C ARG A 259 8.95 4.28 -5.81
N ALA A 260 9.28 5.12 -4.83
CA ALA A 260 10.36 6.12 -4.96
C ALA A 260 11.75 5.49 -4.88
N THR A 261 11.91 4.41 -4.13
CA THR A 261 13.18 3.75 -3.85
C THR A 261 12.94 2.30 -3.44
N ALA A 262 13.95 1.45 -3.58
CA ALA A 262 13.95 0.08 -3.06
C ALA A 262 14.21 0.01 -1.54
N TRP A 263 14.60 1.12 -0.93
CA TRP A 263 14.71 1.20 0.53
C TRP A 263 13.35 1.40 1.16
N GLU A 264 13.12 0.69 2.24
CA GLU A 264 11.85 0.68 2.96
C GLU A 264 12.05 0.61 4.47
N ILE A 265 10.98 0.83 5.22
CA ILE A 265 10.94 0.56 6.66
C ILE A 265 10.32 -0.81 6.86
N HIS A 266 11.15 -1.81 7.16
CA HIS A 266 10.71 -3.19 7.29
C HIS A 266 11.51 -3.99 8.33
N PRO A 267 10.87 -4.54 9.36
CA PRO A 267 9.49 -4.31 9.77
C PRO A 267 9.29 -2.97 10.50
N ILE A 268 8.07 -2.51 10.46
CA ILE A 268 7.59 -1.38 11.28
C ILE A 268 7.54 -1.81 12.74
N LEU A 269 8.08 -0.97 13.63
CA LEU A 269 8.07 -1.16 15.07
C LEU A 269 7.07 -0.24 15.78
N LYS A 270 6.81 0.94 15.21
CA LYS A 270 5.92 1.95 15.79
C LYS A 270 5.30 2.83 14.72
N ILE A 271 4.04 3.20 14.92
CA ILE A 271 3.35 4.23 14.13
C ILE A 271 2.80 5.26 15.11
N GLU A 272 3.10 6.52 14.88
CA GLU A 272 2.59 7.66 15.64
C GLU A 272 1.70 8.49 14.71
N ASP A 273 0.45 8.67 15.11
CA ASP A 273 -0.50 9.52 14.42
C ASP A 273 -0.20 10.99 14.73
N LEU A 274 0.08 11.79 13.72
CA LEU A 274 0.34 13.23 13.84
C LEU A 274 -0.87 14.07 13.39
N GLY A 275 -1.99 13.41 13.04
CA GLY A 275 -3.22 14.05 12.63
C GLY A 275 -3.32 14.34 11.14
N THR A 276 -4.38 15.07 10.78
CA THR A 276 -4.76 15.34 9.37
C THR A 276 -4.38 16.74 8.89
N LYS A 277 -3.68 17.52 9.69
CA LYS A 277 -3.27 18.90 9.35
C LYS A 277 -1.83 18.93 8.86
N GLU A 278 -1.57 19.69 7.80
CA GLU A 278 -0.23 20.00 7.32
C GLU A 278 0.61 20.78 8.34
#